data_d1045c49eca9ac31d79186f9887b5347
#
_entry.id   d1045c49eca9ac31d79186f9887b5347
#
_cell.length_a   1.000
_cell.length_b   1.000
_cell.length_c   1.000
_cell.angle_alpha   90.00
_cell.angle_beta   90.00
_cell.angle_gamma   90.00
#
_symmetry.space_group_name_H-M   'P 1'
#
loop_
_entity.id
_entity.type
_entity.pdbx_description
1 polymer ?
#
loop_
_entity_poly.entity_id
_entity_poly.type
_entity_poly.pdbx_seq_one_letter_code
_entity_poly.pdbx_strand_id
1 'polypeptide(L)'
;MTMRNCILQRSQINFYFKRYLHGKSRFENGPNFEHFLKQNNTTSDDYQGNLVLRKGEQRLRIPPWLKTEIPMGENYAKLKKTLSKLNLNTVCVEAKCPNIGECWNGGEDRISTATIMLLGDECTRGCRFCSVKTSRKPAAPDPNEPQNTANAICSWDIDYIVLTSVDRDDLSDQGSSHIAQTISLIKQQKPNLIVECLTPDFRGDKKCIETIVKSNLDVYAHNMETVRELQSHVRDHRANFEQSLSVLIHAKETNPNLITKTSLMLGLGETNEQIRDTMSQLRTRANVDCLTLGQYMQPTRRXXXXXXXXXX
;
A
#
# COMPACT_ATOMS: atom_id res chain seq x y z
N MET A 1 -0.01 17.75 -28.92
CA MET A 1 -0.67 16.53 -28.43
C MET A 1 -2.05 16.91 -27.93
N THR A 2 -3.09 16.54 -28.62
CA THR A 2 -4.43 17.08 -28.50
C THR A 2 -5.17 16.52 -27.28
N MET A 3 -6.01 17.32 -26.67
CA MET A 3 -6.87 17.00 -25.49
C MET A 3 -7.60 15.64 -25.58
N ARG A 4 -7.77 15.09 -26.77
CA ARG A 4 -8.44 13.79 -26.99
C ARG A 4 -7.70 12.60 -26.36
N ASN A 5 -6.38 12.61 -26.32
CA ASN A 5 -5.61 11.48 -25.74
C ASN A 5 -5.65 11.46 -24.21
N CYS A 6 -5.76 12.65 -23.60
CA CYS A 6 -5.88 12.75 -22.13
C CYS A 6 -7.25 12.27 -21.63
N ILE A 7 -8.29 12.51 -22.42
CA ILE A 7 -9.66 12.09 -22.09
C ILE A 7 -9.82 10.56 -22.21
N LEU A 8 -9.13 9.95 -23.20
CA LEU A 8 -9.16 8.49 -23.36
C LEU A 8 -8.44 7.75 -22.21
N GLN A 9 -7.31 8.28 -21.76
CA GLN A 9 -6.62 7.72 -20.60
C GLN A 9 -7.47 7.85 -19.31
N ARG A 10 -8.12 9.00 -19.12
CA ARG A 10 -9.00 9.24 -17.98
C ARG A 10 -10.24 8.34 -18.02
N SER A 11 -10.77 8.07 -19.21
CA SER A 11 -11.90 7.14 -19.38
C SER A 11 -11.48 5.68 -19.15
N GLN A 12 -10.25 5.31 -19.51
CA GLN A 12 -9.73 3.95 -19.25
C GLN A 12 -9.47 3.73 -17.76
N ILE A 13 -8.85 4.70 -17.09
CA ILE A 13 -8.63 4.63 -15.64
C ILE A 13 -9.98 4.61 -14.90
N ASN A 14 -10.92 5.49 -15.28
CA ASN A 14 -12.29 5.48 -14.75
C ASN A 14 -13.04 4.19 -15.11
N PHE A 15 -12.76 3.59 -16.27
CA PHE A 15 -13.35 2.32 -16.69
C PHE A 15 -12.79 1.18 -15.83
N TYR A 16 -11.50 1.16 -15.55
CA TYR A 16 -10.87 0.18 -14.65
C TYR A 16 -11.39 0.34 -13.22
N PHE A 17 -11.45 1.58 -12.70
CA PHE A 17 -12.01 1.85 -11.38
C PHE A 17 -13.53 1.57 -11.34
N LYS A 18 -14.28 1.95 -12.39
CA LYS A 18 -15.71 1.62 -12.50
C LYS A 18 -15.95 0.12 -12.64
N ARG A 19 -15.06 -0.60 -13.35
CA ARG A 19 -15.17 -2.07 -13.46
C ARG A 19 -14.87 -2.75 -12.13
N TYR A 20 -13.99 -2.15 -11.32
CA TYR A 20 -13.74 -2.60 -9.95
C TYR A 20 -14.94 -2.31 -9.02
N LEU A 21 -15.66 -1.20 -9.29
CA LEU A 21 -16.84 -0.81 -8.52
C LEU A 21 -18.15 -1.40 -9.10
N HIS A 22 -18.16 -1.80 -10.39
CA HIS A 22 -19.32 -2.29 -11.12
C HIS A 22 -19.18 -3.72 -11.67
N GLY A 23 -18.09 -4.40 -11.41
CA GLY A 23 -18.08 -5.86 -11.52
C GLY A 23 -19.28 -6.35 -10.71
N LYS A 24 -20.17 -7.12 -11.33
CA LYS A 24 -21.36 -7.70 -10.67
C LYS A 24 -20.92 -8.13 -9.28
N SER A 25 -21.35 -7.40 -8.28
CA SER A 25 -20.92 -7.69 -6.93
C SER A 25 -21.28 -9.16 -6.68
N ARG A 26 -20.31 -9.95 -6.28
CA ARG A 26 -20.54 -11.31 -5.75
C ARG A 26 -21.59 -11.28 -4.64
N PHE A 27 -22.10 -10.08 -4.33
CA PHE A 27 -23.04 -9.79 -3.25
C PHE A 27 -24.41 -9.33 -3.74
N GLU A 28 -24.71 -9.33 -5.08
CA GLU A 28 -26.09 -9.09 -5.52
C GLU A 28 -27.08 -10.11 -4.93
N ASN A 29 -26.57 -11.32 -4.61
CA ASN A 29 -27.34 -12.36 -3.91
C ASN A 29 -26.61 -12.83 -2.63
N GLY A 30 -25.62 -12.07 -2.15
CA GLY A 30 -24.87 -12.35 -0.93
C GLY A 30 -25.49 -11.66 0.28
N PRO A 31 -25.04 -12.04 1.47
CA PRO A 31 -25.50 -11.39 2.69
C PRO A 31 -25.12 -9.90 2.66
N ASN A 32 -26.10 -9.03 2.85
CA ASN A 32 -25.88 -7.59 2.99
C ASN A 32 -25.34 -7.27 4.39
N PHE A 33 -24.96 -6.02 4.59
CA PHE A 33 -24.39 -5.56 5.86
C PHE A 33 -25.36 -5.82 7.03
N GLU A 34 -26.67 -5.65 6.81
CA GLU A 34 -27.68 -5.96 7.82
C GLU A 34 -27.75 -7.45 8.16
N HIS A 35 -27.46 -8.32 7.18
CA HIS A 35 -27.42 -9.77 7.41
C HIS A 35 -26.24 -10.13 8.31
N PHE A 36 -25.09 -9.48 8.13
CA PHE A 36 -23.93 -9.64 9.03
C PHE A 36 -24.23 -9.11 10.44
N LEU A 37 -24.92 -7.98 10.54
CA LEU A 37 -25.32 -7.43 11.83
C LEU A 37 -26.33 -8.34 12.56
N LYS A 38 -27.21 -9.01 11.81
CA LYS A 38 -28.24 -9.91 12.38
C LYS A 38 -27.70 -11.28 12.76
N GLN A 39 -26.66 -11.78 12.06
CA GLN A 39 -26.03 -13.06 12.36
C GLN A 39 -25.08 -12.99 13.56
N ASN A 40 -24.60 -11.82 13.88
CA ASN A 40 -23.72 -11.60 15.02
C ASN A 40 -24.52 -10.99 16.18
N ASN A 41 -25.19 -11.84 16.94
CA ASN A 41 -25.64 -11.46 18.28
C ASN A 41 -24.45 -11.31 19.26
N THR A 42 -23.23 -11.31 18.74
CA THR A 42 -22.02 -10.93 19.46
C THR A 42 -21.76 -9.46 19.13
N THR A 43 -22.12 -8.59 20.03
CA THR A 43 -21.73 -7.18 20.00
C THR A 43 -20.19 -7.10 20.09
N SER A 44 -19.60 -6.01 19.56
CA SER A 44 -18.16 -5.73 19.71
C SER A 44 -17.69 -5.81 21.16
N ASP A 45 -18.60 -5.65 22.10
CA ASP A 45 -18.35 -5.72 23.54
C ASP A 45 -18.08 -7.13 24.04
N ASP A 46 -18.46 -8.15 23.27
CA ASP A 46 -18.18 -9.56 23.60
C ASP A 46 -16.77 -10.01 23.19
N TYR A 47 -16.04 -9.18 22.42
CA TYR A 47 -14.66 -9.49 22.06
C TYR A 47 -13.70 -8.93 23.14
N GLN A 48 -13.65 -9.63 24.27
CA GLN A 48 -12.67 -9.37 25.31
C GLN A 48 -11.35 -10.07 25.02
N GLY A 49 -10.91 -10.04 23.76
CA GLY A 49 -9.65 -10.64 23.37
C GLY A 49 -8.46 -9.84 23.85
N ASN A 50 -7.77 -10.33 24.85
CA ASN A 50 -6.43 -9.84 25.18
C ASN A 50 -5.47 -10.25 24.07
N LEU A 51 -4.99 -9.28 23.30
CA LEU A 51 -4.02 -9.49 22.23
C LEU A 51 -2.64 -9.93 22.76
N VAL A 52 -2.43 -9.82 24.07
CA VAL A 52 -1.22 -10.32 24.74
C VAL A 52 -1.63 -11.56 25.56
N LEU A 53 -1.31 -12.73 25.02
CA LEU A 53 -1.55 -13.99 25.74
C LEU A 53 -0.63 -14.08 26.95
N ARG A 54 -1.21 -14.20 28.14
CA ARG A 54 -0.50 -14.56 29.36
C ARG A 54 -0.21 -16.05 29.35
N LYS A 55 0.81 -16.47 30.09
CA LYS A 55 1.18 -17.89 30.20
C LYS A 55 -0.04 -18.69 30.75
N GLY A 56 -0.55 -19.60 29.93
CA GLY A 56 -1.70 -20.44 30.26
C GLY A 56 -3.03 -20.04 29.62
N GLU A 57 -3.09 -18.90 28.93
CA GLU A 57 -4.30 -18.51 28.18
C GLU A 57 -4.39 -19.24 26.83
N GLN A 58 -5.58 -19.68 26.49
CA GLN A 58 -5.85 -20.28 25.16
C GLN A 58 -5.73 -19.22 24.06
N ARG A 59 -5.05 -19.60 22.98
CA ARG A 59 -5.01 -18.77 21.77
C ARG A 59 -6.41 -18.60 21.21
N LEU A 60 -6.85 -17.36 21.07
CA LEU A 60 -8.05 -17.04 20.32
C LEU A 60 -7.85 -17.47 18.85
N ARG A 61 -8.80 -18.21 18.33
CA ARG A 61 -8.80 -18.59 16.91
C ARG A 61 -9.08 -17.34 16.08
N ILE A 62 -8.30 -17.18 15.02
CA ILE A 62 -8.55 -16.13 14.04
C ILE A 62 -9.99 -16.25 13.52
N PRO A 63 -10.79 -15.16 13.55
CA PRO A 63 -12.17 -15.19 13.04
C PRO A 63 -12.23 -15.64 11.57
N PRO A 64 -13.34 -16.22 11.13
CA PRO A 64 -13.46 -16.72 9.74
C PRO A 64 -13.14 -15.67 8.67
N TRP A 65 -13.54 -14.41 8.91
CA TRP A 65 -13.32 -13.32 7.95
C TRP A 65 -11.86 -12.84 7.85
N LEU A 66 -11.01 -13.23 8.78
CA LEU A 66 -9.56 -12.94 8.75
C LEU A 66 -8.73 -14.14 8.31
N LYS A 67 -9.38 -15.27 8.03
CA LYS A 67 -8.69 -16.46 7.53
C LYS A 67 -8.40 -16.31 6.05
N THR A 68 -7.15 -16.48 5.67
CA THR A 68 -6.71 -16.49 4.28
C THR A 68 -6.28 -17.90 3.88
N GLU A 69 -6.44 -18.22 2.61
CA GLU A 69 -6.00 -19.49 2.06
C GLU A 69 -4.47 -19.51 1.98
N ILE A 70 -3.89 -20.70 2.12
CA ILE A 70 -2.45 -20.88 1.94
C ILE A 70 -2.10 -20.56 0.47
N PRO A 71 -1.11 -19.69 0.23
CA PRO A 71 -0.74 -19.31 -1.13
C PRO A 71 -0.28 -20.53 -1.94
N MET A 72 -1.08 -20.93 -2.90
CA MET A 72 -0.79 -22.05 -3.82
C MET A 72 -1.23 -21.65 -5.24
N GLY A 73 -0.57 -22.21 -6.23
CA GLY A 73 -0.92 -21.96 -7.63
C GLY A 73 0.32 -21.81 -8.50
N GLU A 74 0.14 -22.08 -9.79
CA GLU A 74 1.23 -22.01 -10.79
C GLU A 74 1.77 -20.59 -10.94
N ASN A 75 0.89 -19.60 -11.00
CA ASN A 75 1.27 -18.19 -11.15
C ASN A 75 2.08 -17.72 -9.93
N TYR A 76 1.64 -18.07 -8.71
CA TYR A 76 2.37 -17.79 -7.48
C TYR A 76 3.79 -18.38 -7.52
N ALA A 77 3.91 -19.67 -7.89
CA ALA A 77 5.19 -20.37 -7.95
C ALA A 77 6.12 -19.76 -9.01
N LYS A 78 5.57 -19.45 -10.19
CA LYS A 78 6.29 -18.83 -11.31
C LYS A 78 6.83 -17.45 -10.94
N LEU A 79 5.98 -16.60 -10.36
CA LEU A 79 6.35 -15.24 -9.94
C LEU A 79 7.43 -15.29 -8.85
N LYS A 80 7.24 -16.13 -7.83
CA LYS A 80 8.21 -16.34 -6.75
C LYS A 80 9.59 -16.76 -7.27
N LYS A 81 9.63 -17.71 -8.23
CA LYS A 81 10.86 -18.17 -8.85
C LYS A 81 11.55 -17.05 -9.65
N THR A 82 10.78 -16.26 -10.39
CA THR A 82 11.31 -15.14 -11.19
C THR A 82 11.91 -14.07 -10.29
N LEU A 83 11.20 -13.69 -9.23
CA LEU A 83 11.67 -12.69 -8.27
C LEU A 83 12.98 -13.13 -7.60
N SER A 84 13.04 -14.37 -7.14
CA SER A 84 14.25 -14.94 -6.53
C SER A 84 15.43 -14.95 -7.51
N LYS A 85 15.19 -15.34 -8.77
CA LYS A 85 16.23 -15.38 -9.81
C LYS A 85 16.80 -14.00 -10.13
N LEU A 86 15.95 -12.97 -10.04
CA LEU A 86 16.32 -11.58 -10.35
C LEU A 86 16.76 -10.79 -9.12
N ASN A 87 16.79 -11.43 -7.96
CA ASN A 87 17.13 -10.81 -6.67
C ASN A 87 16.25 -9.58 -6.37
N LEU A 88 14.95 -9.68 -6.70
CA LEU A 88 13.99 -8.60 -6.47
C LEU A 88 13.20 -8.84 -5.19
N ASN A 89 13.14 -7.84 -4.35
CA ASN A 89 12.38 -7.87 -3.11
C ASN A 89 10.92 -7.46 -3.36
N THR A 90 9.99 -8.08 -2.64
CA THR A 90 8.58 -7.68 -2.67
C THR A 90 8.09 -7.41 -1.26
N VAL A 91 7.28 -6.38 -1.11
CA VAL A 91 6.59 -6.10 0.15
C VAL A 91 5.72 -7.30 0.56
N CYS A 92 5.13 -7.98 -0.42
CA CYS A 92 4.28 -9.15 -0.17
C CYS A 92 5.01 -10.24 0.63
N VAL A 93 6.29 -10.45 0.34
CA VAL A 93 7.14 -11.42 1.06
C VAL A 93 7.69 -10.81 2.36
N GLU A 94 8.29 -9.61 2.28
CA GLU A 94 8.97 -8.97 3.43
C GLU A 94 7.99 -8.61 4.55
N ALA A 95 6.80 -8.12 4.20
CA ALA A 95 5.74 -7.80 5.16
C ALA A 95 4.90 -9.03 5.57
N LYS A 96 5.20 -10.20 5.03
CA LYS A 96 4.44 -11.45 5.30
C LYS A 96 2.94 -11.25 5.05
N CYS A 97 2.61 -10.66 3.90
CA CYS A 97 1.25 -10.29 3.55
C CYS A 97 0.33 -11.52 3.51
N PRO A 98 -0.78 -11.54 4.25
CA PRO A 98 -1.68 -12.69 4.23
C PRO A 98 -2.42 -12.85 2.89
N ASN A 99 -2.50 -11.80 2.08
CA ASN A 99 -3.26 -11.80 0.82
C ASN A 99 -2.40 -12.12 -0.41
N ILE A 100 -1.13 -12.51 -0.21
CA ILE A 100 -0.17 -12.76 -1.29
C ILE A 100 -0.69 -13.78 -2.33
N GLY A 101 -1.39 -14.80 -1.87
CA GLY A 101 -1.95 -15.84 -2.72
C GLY A 101 -2.99 -15.29 -3.71
N GLU A 102 -3.90 -14.48 -3.22
CA GLU A 102 -4.94 -13.85 -4.05
C GLU A 102 -4.34 -12.86 -5.06
N CYS A 103 -3.43 -12.01 -4.58
CA CYS A 103 -2.83 -10.96 -5.42
C CYS A 103 -2.00 -11.55 -6.57
N TRP A 104 -1.22 -12.60 -6.30
CA TRP A 104 -0.28 -13.16 -7.28
C TRP A 104 -0.92 -14.19 -8.23
N ASN A 105 -1.98 -14.86 -7.80
CA ASN A 105 -2.63 -15.85 -8.67
C ASN A 105 -3.56 -15.20 -9.72
N GLY A 106 -4.17 -14.05 -9.37
CA GLY A 106 -5.18 -13.45 -10.22
C GLY A 106 -6.39 -14.38 -10.39
N GLY A 107 -7.12 -14.22 -11.48
CA GLY A 107 -8.29 -15.04 -11.83
C GLY A 107 -8.88 -14.55 -13.14
N GLU A 108 -9.87 -15.26 -13.67
CA GLU A 108 -10.49 -14.91 -14.96
C GLU A 108 -11.02 -13.46 -14.99
N ASP A 109 -11.41 -12.93 -13.83
CA ASP A 109 -11.93 -11.57 -13.69
C ASP A 109 -11.08 -10.68 -12.76
N ARG A 110 -9.86 -11.10 -12.41
CA ARG A 110 -9.02 -10.37 -11.45
C ARG A 110 -7.70 -9.95 -12.08
N ILE A 111 -7.38 -8.67 -11.93
CA ILE A 111 -6.10 -8.09 -12.34
C ILE A 111 -5.01 -8.66 -11.42
N SER A 112 -4.00 -9.28 -12.02
CA SER A 112 -2.81 -9.69 -11.28
C SER A 112 -2.01 -8.45 -10.89
N THR A 113 -1.75 -8.31 -9.60
CA THR A 113 -0.97 -7.20 -9.06
C THR A 113 0.21 -7.70 -8.26
N ALA A 114 1.30 -6.99 -8.36
CA ALA A 114 2.48 -7.24 -7.52
C ALA A 114 2.95 -5.92 -6.91
N THR A 115 3.61 -6.02 -5.76
CA THR A 115 4.22 -4.86 -5.11
C THR A 115 5.71 -5.09 -4.98
N ILE A 116 6.49 -4.36 -5.75
CA ILE A 116 7.95 -4.46 -5.78
C ILE A 116 8.55 -3.40 -4.86
N MET A 117 9.49 -3.82 -4.02
CA MET A 117 10.20 -2.94 -3.09
C MET A 117 11.55 -2.56 -3.69
N LEU A 118 11.78 -1.27 -3.84
CA LEU A 118 13.01 -0.69 -4.38
C LEU A 118 13.93 -0.20 -3.26
N LEU A 119 15.19 0.04 -3.57
CA LEU A 119 16.21 0.61 -2.69
C LEU A 119 16.63 -0.33 -1.55
N GLY A 120 16.40 -1.63 -1.76
CA GLY A 120 16.83 -2.67 -0.82
C GLY A 120 15.78 -3.02 0.23
N ASP A 121 16.22 -3.74 1.26
CA ASP A 121 15.35 -4.34 2.31
C ASP A 121 15.57 -3.71 3.69
N GLU A 122 16.38 -2.65 3.80
CA GLU A 122 16.69 -1.98 5.07
C GLU A 122 16.23 -0.52 5.03
N CYS A 123 15.39 -0.15 5.99
CA CYS A 123 14.78 1.19 6.13
C CYS A 123 15.58 2.01 7.15
N THR A 124 15.76 3.31 6.90
CA THR A 124 16.39 4.21 7.88
C THR A 124 15.45 4.57 9.04
N ARG A 125 14.14 4.25 8.93
CA ARG A 125 13.12 4.58 9.94
C ARG A 125 12.59 3.35 10.66
N GLY A 126 12.17 3.55 11.92
CA GLY A 126 11.70 2.49 12.79
C GLY A 126 10.22 2.61 13.17
N CYS A 127 9.34 2.61 12.18
CA CYS A 127 7.90 2.62 12.45
C CYS A 127 7.46 1.37 13.20
N ARG A 128 6.69 1.53 14.28
CA ARG A 128 6.37 0.43 15.21
C ARG A 128 5.42 -0.62 14.62
N PHE A 129 4.72 -0.28 13.55
CA PHE A 129 3.83 -1.22 12.86
C PHE A 129 4.57 -2.10 11.83
N CYS A 130 5.73 -1.65 11.37
CA CYS A 130 6.41 -2.17 10.18
C CYS A 130 7.42 -3.27 10.53
N SER A 131 7.41 -4.37 9.76
CA SER A 131 8.32 -5.50 9.95
C SER A 131 9.63 -5.38 9.19
N VAL A 132 9.80 -4.35 8.36
CA VAL A 132 11.01 -4.12 7.58
C VAL A 132 12.20 -3.88 8.53
N LYS A 133 13.33 -4.45 8.19
CA LYS A 133 14.60 -4.24 8.93
C LYS A 133 14.98 -2.76 8.98
N THR A 134 15.45 -2.32 10.14
CA THR A 134 15.97 -0.95 10.28
C THR A 134 17.48 -0.93 10.32
N SER A 135 18.08 0.02 9.63
CA SER A 135 19.52 0.23 9.59
C SER A 135 19.83 1.73 9.53
N ARG A 136 20.78 2.19 10.31
CA ARG A 136 21.27 3.59 10.19
C ARG A 136 22.17 3.79 8.98
N LYS A 137 22.69 2.68 8.45
CA LYS A 137 23.58 2.68 7.27
C LYS A 137 23.18 1.51 6.35
N PRO A 138 22.06 1.62 5.63
CA PRO A 138 21.72 0.60 4.66
C PRO A 138 22.78 0.51 3.56
N ALA A 139 22.85 -0.62 2.88
CA ALA A 139 23.72 -0.79 1.72
C ALA A 139 23.38 0.23 0.64
N ALA A 140 24.37 0.61 -0.16
CA ALA A 140 24.15 1.51 -1.31
C ALA A 140 23.13 0.87 -2.28
N PRO A 141 22.25 1.66 -2.87
CA PRO A 141 21.33 1.11 -3.88
C PRO A 141 22.08 0.52 -5.07
N ASP A 142 21.61 -0.60 -5.60
CA ASP A 142 22.17 -1.18 -6.81
C ASP A 142 21.83 -0.28 -8.01
N PRO A 143 22.83 0.30 -8.70
CA PRO A 143 22.56 1.17 -9.84
C PRO A 143 21.86 0.47 -11.00
N ASN A 144 21.88 -0.86 -11.06
CA ASN A 144 21.20 -1.65 -12.08
C ASN A 144 19.75 -2.01 -11.70
N GLU A 145 19.35 -1.78 -10.45
CA GLU A 145 18.00 -2.12 -9.98
C GLU A 145 16.90 -1.51 -10.84
N PRO A 146 16.96 -0.23 -11.26
CA PRO A 146 15.91 0.35 -12.11
C PRO A 146 15.72 -0.41 -13.43
N GLN A 147 16.81 -0.72 -14.12
CA GLN A 147 16.75 -1.43 -15.40
C GLN A 147 16.30 -2.89 -15.23
N ASN A 148 16.85 -3.57 -14.23
CA ASN A 148 16.51 -4.96 -13.92
C ASN A 148 15.04 -5.09 -13.54
N THR A 149 14.55 -4.18 -12.71
CA THR A 149 13.15 -4.13 -12.26
C THR A 149 12.22 -3.86 -13.46
N ALA A 150 12.53 -2.87 -14.29
CA ALA A 150 11.73 -2.56 -15.47
C ALA A 150 11.65 -3.75 -16.42
N ASN A 151 12.78 -4.40 -16.72
CA ASN A 151 12.85 -5.58 -17.59
C ASN A 151 12.00 -6.74 -17.01
N ALA A 152 12.10 -6.97 -15.72
CA ALA A 152 11.33 -8.03 -15.04
C ALA A 152 9.82 -7.78 -15.14
N ILE A 153 9.39 -6.58 -14.74
CA ILE A 153 7.97 -6.19 -14.73
C ILE A 153 7.37 -6.24 -16.15
N CYS A 154 8.11 -5.74 -17.13
CA CYS A 154 7.62 -5.69 -18.51
C CYS A 154 7.52 -7.10 -19.14
N SER A 155 8.25 -8.09 -18.61
CA SER A 155 8.15 -9.48 -19.04
C SER A 155 6.93 -10.21 -18.46
N TRP A 156 6.25 -9.62 -17.45
CA TRP A 156 5.08 -10.22 -16.81
C TRP A 156 3.80 -9.82 -17.55
N ASP A 157 2.84 -10.73 -17.54
CA ASP A 157 1.50 -10.49 -18.09
C ASP A 157 0.62 -9.86 -17.01
N ILE A 158 0.89 -8.59 -16.73
CA ILE A 158 0.17 -7.80 -15.73
C ILE A 158 -0.22 -6.45 -16.31
N ASP A 159 -1.32 -5.89 -15.82
CA ASP A 159 -1.85 -4.58 -16.22
C ASP A 159 -1.61 -3.50 -15.18
N TYR A 160 -1.22 -3.90 -13.97
CA TYR A 160 -1.06 -2.98 -12.83
C TYR A 160 0.12 -3.42 -11.97
N ILE A 161 0.99 -2.48 -11.66
CA ILE A 161 2.15 -2.72 -10.78
C ILE A 161 2.19 -1.65 -9.67
N VAL A 162 2.49 -2.07 -8.47
CA VAL A 162 2.79 -1.15 -7.36
C VAL A 162 4.30 -1.18 -7.11
N LEU A 163 4.93 -0.03 -7.20
CA LEU A 163 6.30 0.18 -6.76
C LEU A 163 6.26 0.84 -5.38
N THR A 164 7.11 0.42 -4.50
CA THR A 164 7.29 1.07 -3.20
C THR A 164 8.77 1.03 -2.83
N SER A 165 9.12 1.65 -1.74
CA SER A 165 10.50 1.65 -1.27
C SER A 165 10.56 1.75 0.26
N VAL A 166 11.73 1.43 0.78
CA VAL A 166 12.10 1.80 2.15
C VAL A 166 12.42 3.29 2.23
N ASP A 167 12.36 3.89 3.41
CA ASP A 167 12.88 5.25 3.62
C ASP A 167 14.42 5.22 3.56
N ARG A 168 14.99 6.13 2.81
CA ARG A 168 16.44 6.28 2.62
C ARG A 168 16.87 7.71 2.99
N ASP A 169 16.64 8.08 4.26
CA ASP A 169 17.07 9.40 4.79
C ASP A 169 18.59 9.61 4.72
N ASP A 170 19.34 8.56 4.43
CA ASP A 170 20.80 8.58 4.26
C ASP A 170 21.24 9.10 2.88
N LEU A 171 20.35 9.07 1.88
CA LEU A 171 20.62 9.56 0.52
C LEU A 171 20.20 11.04 0.40
N SER A 172 20.96 11.80 -0.39
CA SER A 172 20.70 13.24 -0.58
C SER A 172 19.34 13.54 -1.20
N ASP A 173 18.88 12.67 -2.12
CA ASP A 173 17.57 12.77 -2.79
C ASP A 173 16.58 11.75 -2.23
N GLN A 174 16.93 11.09 -1.13
CA GLN A 174 16.10 10.09 -0.45
C GLN A 174 15.62 8.97 -1.38
N GLY A 175 16.34 8.75 -2.50
CA GLY A 175 16.06 7.70 -3.48
C GLY A 175 15.03 8.08 -4.54
N SER A 176 14.58 9.33 -4.57
CA SER A 176 13.55 9.77 -5.52
C SER A 176 13.97 9.61 -6.99
N SER A 177 15.22 9.89 -7.32
CA SER A 177 15.76 9.73 -8.68
C SER A 177 15.75 8.27 -9.13
N HIS A 178 16.13 7.37 -8.23
CA HIS A 178 16.17 5.92 -8.48
C HIS A 178 14.75 5.37 -8.75
N ILE A 179 13.78 5.79 -7.95
CA ILE A 179 12.37 5.42 -8.11
C ILE A 179 11.83 5.97 -9.44
N ALA A 180 12.05 7.25 -9.70
CA ALA A 180 11.59 7.93 -10.92
C ALA A 180 12.18 7.30 -12.19
N GLN A 181 13.47 6.92 -12.14
CA GLN A 181 14.14 6.21 -13.23
C GLN A 181 13.46 4.85 -13.50
N THR A 182 13.13 4.10 -12.44
CA THR A 182 12.45 2.81 -12.57
C THR A 182 11.09 2.99 -13.25
N ILE A 183 10.29 3.98 -12.80
CA ILE A 183 8.98 4.29 -13.39
C ILE A 183 9.12 4.64 -14.87
N SER A 184 10.05 5.54 -15.18
CA SER A 184 10.28 6.01 -16.55
C SER A 184 10.66 4.86 -17.49
N LEU A 185 11.54 3.95 -17.05
CA LEU A 185 11.94 2.78 -17.82
C LEU A 185 10.79 1.82 -18.07
N ILE A 186 9.92 1.61 -17.08
CA ILE A 186 8.71 0.79 -17.22
C ILE A 186 7.77 1.43 -18.25
N LYS A 187 7.50 2.73 -18.12
CA LYS A 187 6.57 3.45 -19.01
C LYS A 187 7.12 3.55 -20.44
N GLN A 188 8.45 3.56 -20.63
CA GLN A 188 9.07 3.49 -21.95
C GLN A 188 8.89 2.12 -22.61
N GLN A 189 9.05 1.04 -21.86
CA GLN A 189 8.96 -0.33 -22.38
C GLN A 189 7.50 -0.80 -22.53
N LYS A 190 6.62 -0.43 -21.58
CA LYS A 190 5.23 -0.88 -21.53
C LYS A 190 4.31 0.32 -21.21
N PRO A 191 4.05 1.23 -22.18
CA PRO A 191 3.31 2.48 -21.92
C PRO A 191 1.90 2.30 -21.33
N ASN A 192 1.25 1.19 -21.61
CA ASN A 192 -0.13 0.91 -21.18
C ASN A 192 -0.20 0.31 -19.75
N LEU A 193 0.94 -0.13 -19.20
CA LEU A 193 0.99 -0.66 -17.83
C LEU A 193 0.69 0.47 -16.83
N ILE A 194 -0.28 0.25 -15.96
CA ILE A 194 -0.61 1.22 -14.90
C ILE A 194 0.41 1.07 -13.78
N VAL A 195 1.09 2.17 -13.47
CA VAL A 195 2.14 2.21 -12.44
C VAL A 195 1.67 3.07 -11.27
N GLU A 196 1.46 2.42 -10.13
CA GLU A 196 1.28 3.07 -8.83
C GLU A 196 2.64 3.14 -8.15
N CYS A 197 2.97 4.29 -7.57
CA CYS A 197 4.16 4.41 -6.72
C CYS A 197 3.75 4.80 -5.31
N LEU A 198 3.98 3.90 -4.35
CA LEU A 198 3.82 4.16 -2.92
C LEU A 198 5.15 4.72 -2.40
N THR A 199 5.17 6.02 -2.20
CA THR A 199 6.38 6.79 -1.87
C THR A 199 6.57 6.97 -0.36
N PRO A 200 7.83 7.15 0.09
CA PRO A 200 8.11 7.76 1.39
C PRO A 200 7.61 9.21 1.44
N ASP A 201 7.70 9.84 2.59
CA ASP A 201 7.34 11.26 2.74
C ASP A 201 8.46 12.22 2.30
N PHE A 202 9.64 11.70 1.99
CA PHE A 202 10.83 12.48 1.60
C PHE A 202 11.09 13.67 2.54
N ARG A 203 10.78 13.53 3.83
CA ARG A 203 10.85 14.62 4.82
C ARG A 203 10.13 15.90 4.35
N GLY A 204 9.15 15.76 3.47
CA GLY A 204 8.42 16.87 2.86
C GLY A 204 9.20 17.62 1.77
N ASP A 205 10.30 17.04 1.25
CA ASP A 205 11.09 17.69 0.19
C ASP A 205 10.29 17.69 -1.12
N LYS A 206 9.87 18.89 -1.52
CA LYS A 206 9.05 19.13 -2.72
C LYS A 206 9.73 18.66 -3.99
N LYS A 207 11.06 18.83 -4.11
CA LYS A 207 11.82 18.41 -5.30
C LYS A 207 11.77 16.90 -5.49
N CYS A 208 11.87 16.13 -4.41
CA CYS A 208 11.77 14.67 -4.45
C CYS A 208 10.37 14.25 -4.93
N ILE A 209 9.32 14.89 -4.40
CA ILE A 209 7.92 14.62 -4.79
C ILE A 209 7.73 14.91 -6.28
N GLU A 210 8.18 16.09 -6.74
CA GLU A 210 8.10 16.52 -8.14
C GLU A 210 8.82 15.54 -9.09
N THR A 211 10.00 15.05 -8.67
CA THR A 211 10.79 14.07 -9.45
C THR A 211 9.95 12.81 -9.73
N ILE A 212 9.24 12.32 -8.71
CA ILE A 212 8.35 11.16 -8.86
C ILE A 212 7.15 11.52 -9.76
N VAL A 213 6.48 12.65 -9.49
CA VAL A 213 5.29 13.07 -10.26
C VAL A 213 5.59 13.23 -11.75
N LYS A 214 6.80 13.70 -12.08
CA LYS A 214 7.25 13.93 -13.47
C LYS A 214 7.72 12.66 -14.19
N SER A 215 7.76 11.49 -13.52
CA SER A 215 8.23 10.22 -14.12
C SER A 215 7.15 9.50 -14.96
N ASN A 216 5.98 10.09 -15.16
CA ASN A 216 4.84 9.54 -15.92
C ASN A 216 4.09 8.39 -15.20
N LEU A 217 4.15 8.33 -13.86
CA LEU A 217 3.35 7.37 -13.11
C LEU A 217 1.85 7.71 -13.27
N ASP A 218 1.00 6.70 -13.02
CA ASP A 218 -0.46 6.85 -13.12
C ASP A 218 -1.10 7.14 -11.76
N VAL A 219 -0.53 6.59 -10.68
CA VAL A 219 -1.06 6.76 -9.31
C VAL A 219 0.08 7.08 -8.35
N TYR A 220 -0.03 8.22 -7.68
CA TYR A 220 0.87 8.64 -6.60
C TYR A 220 0.27 8.24 -5.26
N ALA A 221 0.91 7.32 -4.57
CA ALA A 221 0.44 6.86 -3.28
C ALA A 221 1.40 7.29 -2.17
N HIS A 222 0.87 7.73 -1.05
CA HIS A 222 1.63 7.96 0.18
C HIS A 222 0.70 7.67 1.37
N ASN A 223 1.10 6.73 2.22
CA ASN A 223 0.25 6.27 3.31
C ASN A 223 0.26 7.25 4.49
N MET A 224 -0.92 7.64 4.94
CA MET A 224 -1.11 8.38 6.20
C MET A 224 -0.87 7.46 7.42
N GLU A 225 -1.12 6.17 7.25
CA GLU A 225 -0.93 5.06 8.19
C GLU A 225 -1.92 5.07 9.36
N THR A 226 -2.09 6.19 10.05
CA THR A 226 -2.99 6.28 11.20
C THR A 226 -3.49 7.72 11.38
N VAL A 227 -4.41 7.91 12.31
CA VAL A 227 -4.97 9.22 12.67
C VAL A 227 -3.91 10.12 13.33
N ARG A 228 -4.15 11.42 13.35
CA ARG A 228 -3.23 12.45 13.87
C ARG A 228 -2.71 12.12 15.26
N GLU A 229 -3.60 11.72 16.15
CA GLU A 229 -3.33 11.52 17.57
C GLU A 229 -2.40 10.32 17.82
N LEU A 230 -2.39 9.36 16.90
CA LEU A 230 -1.59 8.14 17.04
C LEU A 230 -0.26 8.17 16.28
N GLN A 231 0.00 9.22 15.49
CA GLN A 231 1.21 9.29 14.64
C GLN A 231 2.50 8.99 15.44
N SER A 232 2.69 9.66 16.56
CA SER A 232 3.91 9.53 17.38
C SER A 232 4.06 8.15 18.03
N HIS A 233 2.96 7.41 18.19
CA HIS A 233 2.95 6.07 18.77
C HIS A 233 3.16 4.97 17.73
N VAL A 234 2.77 5.22 16.48
CA VAL A 234 2.70 4.22 15.41
C VAL A 234 3.88 4.37 14.44
N ARG A 235 4.21 5.62 14.06
CA ARG A 235 5.23 5.92 13.05
C ARG A 235 6.56 6.33 13.69
N ASP A 236 7.59 6.35 12.88
CA ASP A 236 8.90 6.92 13.24
C ASP A 236 8.74 8.41 13.57
N HIS A 237 9.52 8.92 14.49
CA HIS A 237 9.47 10.32 14.98
C HIS A 237 9.71 11.36 13.86
N ARG A 238 10.28 10.96 12.72
CA ARG A 238 10.51 11.83 11.57
C ARG A 238 9.28 11.94 10.66
N ALA A 239 8.29 11.09 10.87
CA ALA A 239 7.03 11.11 10.11
C ALA A 239 5.92 11.72 10.98
N ASN A 240 5.07 12.52 10.37
CA ASN A 240 3.93 13.10 11.07
C ASN A 240 2.77 13.38 10.10
N PHE A 241 1.62 13.67 10.67
CA PHE A 241 0.37 13.86 9.93
C PHE A 241 0.47 14.99 8.90
N GLU A 242 0.95 16.17 9.34
CA GLU A 242 1.00 17.36 8.45
C GLU A 242 2.00 17.14 7.31
N GLN A 243 3.13 16.49 7.59
CA GLN A 243 4.12 16.17 6.56
C GLN A 243 3.53 15.22 5.51
N SER A 244 2.86 14.14 5.93
CA SER A 244 2.21 13.19 5.01
C SER A 244 1.11 13.87 4.20
N LEU A 245 0.32 14.72 4.85
CA LEU A 245 -0.72 15.49 4.17
C LEU A 245 -0.11 16.43 3.12
N SER A 246 1.01 17.11 3.47
CA SER A 246 1.70 18.05 2.55
C SER A 246 2.27 17.34 1.33
N VAL A 247 2.72 16.09 1.48
CA VAL A 247 3.21 15.26 0.35
C VAL A 247 2.08 15.05 -0.67
N LEU A 248 0.90 14.66 -0.20
CA LEU A 248 -0.27 14.43 -1.07
C LEU A 248 -0.77 15.72 -1.71
N ILE A 249 -0.78 16.83 -0.94
CA ILE A 249 -1.14 18.17 -1.46
C ILE A 249 -0.17 18.55 -2.58
N HIS A 250 1.13 18.46 -2.32
CA HIS A 250 2.15 18.88 -3.29
C HIS A 250 2.16 18.02 -4.56
N ALA A 251 1.93 16.71 -4.42
CA ALA A 251 1.79 15.82 -5.59
C ALA A 251 0.60 16.26 -6.47
N LYS A 252 -0.53 16.60 -5.84
CA LYS A 252 -1.74 17.07 -6.53
C LYS A 252 -1.56 18.45 -7.17
N GLU A 253 -0.85 19.37 -6.48
CA GLU A 253 -0.49 20.69 -7.01
C GLU A 253 0.44 20.57 -8.22
N THR A 254 1.39 19.66 -8.19
CA THR A 254 2.36 19.43 -9.27
C THR A 254 1.67 18.87 -10.52
N ASN A 255 0.69 17.97 -10.34
CA ASN A 255 -0.12 17.44 -11.45
C ASN A 255 -1.56 17.21 -10.98
N PRO A 256 -2.47 18.17 -11.23
CA PRO A 256 -3.87 18.07 -10.80
C PRO A 256 -4.64 16.87 -11.36
N ASN A 257 -4.18 16.29 -12.47
CA ASN A 257 -4.83 15.12 -13.09
C ASN A 257 -4.32 13.78 -12.55
N LEU A 258 -3.25 13.81 -11.76
CA LEU A 258 -2.67 12.60 -11.17
C LEU A 258 -3.63 12.03 -10.12
N ILE A 259 -3.83 10.71 -10.16
CA ILE A 259 -4.59 10.01 -9.12
C ILE A 259 -3.73 9.94 -7.86
N THR A 260 -4.26 10.43 -6.75
CA THR A 260 -3.59 10.36 -5.45
C THR A 260 -4.29 9.34 -4.56
N LYS A 261 -3.48 8.56 -3.84
CA LYS A 261 -3.96 7.46 -3.01
C LYS A 261 -3.29 7.48 -1.64
N THR A 262 -4.03 7.09 -0.62
CA THR A 262 -3.50 6.94 0.73
C THR A 262 -4.17 5.74 1.43
N SER A 263 -3.63 5.35 2.57
CA SER A 263 -4.24 4.30 3.38
C SER A 263 -4.16 4.62 4.87
N LEU A 264 -5.13 4.07 5.61
CA LEU A 264 -5.17 4.07 7.07
C LEU A 264 -5.28 2.62 7.55
N MET A 265 -4.45 2.28 8.52
CA MET A 265 -4.58 1.04 9.27
C MET A 265 -5.56 1.26 10.42
N LEU A 266 -6.49 0.34 10.61
CA LEU A 266 -7.50 0.37 11.66
C LEU A 266 -7.19 -0.68 12.74
N GLY A 267 -7.54 -0.36 13.97
CA GLY A 267 -7.34 -1.25 15.12
C GLY A 267 -6.09 -0.91 15.94
N LEU A 268 -5.60 0.33 15.82
CA LEU A 268 -4.44 0.83 16.55
C LEU A 268 -4.83 1.68 17.77
N GLY A 269 -6.15 1.84 18.01
CA GLY A 269 -6.70 2.59 19.14
C GLY A 269 -7.37 3.92 18.75
N GLU A 270 -7.56 4.15 17.46
CA GLU A 270 -8.27 5.32 16.94
C GLU A 270 -9.77 5.26 17.21
N THR A 271 -10.41 6.41 17.35
CA THR A 271 -11.87 6.52 17.45
C THR A 271 -12.50 6.77 16.08
N ASN A 272 -13.79 6.50 15.96
CA ASN A 272 -14.53 6.76 14.72
C ASN A 272 -14.52 8.25 14.34
N GLU A 273 -14.51 9.15 15.31
CA GLU A 273 -14.43 10.60 15.09
C GLU A 273 -13.08 10.99 14.50
N GLN A 274 -11.99 10.42 15.01
CA GLN A 274 -10.62 10.67 14.52
C GLN A 274 -10.46 10.15 13.08
N ILE A 275 -11.05 8.97 12.77
CA ILE A 275 -11.05 8.43 11.40
C ILE A 275 -11.79 9.39 10.46
N ARG A 276 -13.02 9.81 10.83
CA ARG A 276 -13.84 10.74 10.01
C ARG A 276 -13.14 12.07 9.80
N ASP A 277 -12.52 12.63 10.85
CA ASP A 277 -11.75 13.88 10.73
C ASP A 277 -10.58 13.71 9.76
N THR A 278 -9.83 12.61 9.90
CA THR A 278 -8.72 12.28 8.99
C THR A 278 -9.21 12.19 7.54
N MET A 279 -10.31 11.47 7.30
CA MET A 279 -10.91 11.33 5.97
C MET A 279 -11.33 12.70 5.41
N SER A 280 -11.94 13.54 6.25
CA SER A 280 -12.36 14.90 5.88
C SER A 280 -11.14 15.74 5.47
N GLN A 281 -10.07 15.71 6.25
CA GLN A 281 -8.85 16.47 5.96
C GLN A 281 -8.17 15.98 4.67
N LEU A 282 -8.10 14.68 4.45
CA LEU A 282 -7.57 14.06 3.22
C LEU A 282 -8.37 14.55 1.99
N ARG A 283 -9.68 14.61 2.10
CA ARG A 283 -10.56 15.04 1.00
C ARG A 283 -10.51 16.55 0.78
N THR A 284 -10.68 17.34 1.85
CA THR A 284 -10.86 18.80 1.72
C THR A 284 -9.54 19.55 1.51
N ARG A 285 -8.44 19.09 2.15
CA ARG A 285 -7.15 19.79 2.08
C ARG A 285 -6.24 19.23 0.98
N ALA A 286 -6.21 17.91 0.79
CA ALA A 286 -5.30 17.26 -0.17
C ALA A 286 -5.99 16.75 -1.44
N ASN A 287 -7.31 16.85 -1.51
CA ASN A 287 -8.12 16.36 -2.64
C ASN A 287 -7.73 14.93 -3.06
N VAL A 288 -7.55 14.06 -2.07
CA VAL A 288 -7.16 12.65 -2.30
C VAL A 288 -8.28 11.92 -3.04
N ASP A 289 -7.92 11.17 -4.07
CA ASP A 289 -8.88 10.44 -4.91
C ASP A 289 -9.27 9.09 -4.32
N CYS A 290 -8.30 8.38 -3.73
CA CYS A 290 -8.49 7.01 -3.23
C CYS A 290 -8.00 6.88 -1.78
N LEU A 291 -8.84 6.32 -0.94
CA LEU A 291 -8.48 5.95 0.43
C LEU A 291 -8.74 4.47 0.65
N THR A 292 -7.75 3.76 1.15
CA THR A 292 -7.88 2.36 1.57
C THR A 292 -7.94 2.29 3.09
N LEU A 293 -8.89 1.57 3.62
CA LEU A 293 -8.98 1.24 5.05
C LEU A 293 -8.64 -0.24 5.22
N GLY A 294 -7.68 -0.56 6.04
CA GLY A 294 -7.23 -1.93 6.24
C GLY A 294 -7.02 -2.28 7.72
N GLN A 295 -7.45 -3.47 8.12
CA GLN A 295 -7.21 -3.97 9.48
C GLN A 295 -5.71 -4.12 9.71
N TYR A 296 -5.18 -3.51 10.76
CA TYR A 296 -3.80 -3.71 11.16
C TYR A 296 -3.61 -5.16 11.63
N MET A 297 -2.67 -5.84 11.00
CA MET A 297 -2.28 -7.21 11.35
C MET A 297 -0.87 -7.16 11.95
N GLN A 298 -0.77 -7.38 13.25
CA GLN A 298 0.51 -7.32 13.96
C GLN A 298 1.51 -8.35 13.39
N PRO A 299 2.61 -7.94 12.79
CA PRO A 299 3.55 -8.89 12.16
C PRO A 299 4.26 -9.79 13.17
N THR A 300 4.64 -9.23 14.30
CA THR A 300 5.30 -9.96 15.41
C THR A 300 4.89 -9.33 16.74
N ARG A 301 5.14 -10.00 17.83
CA ARG A 301 4.84 -9.52 19.21
C ARG A 301 5.58 -8.23 19.60
N ARG A 302 6.55 -7.83 18.84
CA ARG A 302 7.32 -6.60 19.10
C ARG A 302 6.71 -5.33 18.52
N UNK A 303 5.88 -5.50 17.55
CA UNK A 303 5.26 -4.38 16.89
C UNK A 303 4.17 -3.81 17.74
N UNK A 304 3.50 -2.87 17.37
CA UNK A 304 2.46 -2.25 18.08
C UNK A 304 1.33 -3.20 18.29
N UNK A 305 0.80 -3.14 19.18
CA UNK A 305 -0.32 -3.98 19.53
C UNK A 305 -1.53 -3.47 18.88
N UNK A 306 -2.21 -4.19 18.32
CA UNK A 306 -3.47 -3.89 17.82
C UNK A 306 -4.35 -3.77 19.01
N UNK A 307 -4.93 -2.92 19.04
CA UNK A 307 -5.79 -2.65 20.17
C UNK A 307 -7.16 -3.12 20.00
N UNK A 308 -7.48 -3.17 18.82
CA UNK A 308 -8.78 -3.66 18.65
C UNK A 308 -8.88 -4.30 17.30
N UNK A 309 -9.55 -4.88 17.21
CA UNK A 309 -9.92 -5.45 15.96
C UNK A 309 -11.05 -4.64 15.45
N UNK A 310 -10.90 -4.08 14.65
CA UNK A 310 -11.91 -3.32 14.09
C UNK A 310 -12.80 -4.25 13.37
N UNK A 311 -13.70 -4.16 13.59
CA UNK A 311 -14.73 -4.95 12.93
C UNK A 311 -15.18 -4.21 11.77
N UNK A 312 -14.55 -4.32 11.08
CA UNK A 312 -14.75 -3.68 9.85
C UNK A 312 -16.00 -3.69 9.29
#